data_f7ee509508b3da14fd980903617a9f0f
#
_entry.id   f7ee509508b3da14fd980903617a9f0f
#
_cell.length_a   1.000
_cell.length_b   1.000
_cell.length_c   1.000
_cell.angle_alpha   90.00
_cell.angle_beta   90.00
_cell.angle_gamma   90.00
#
_symmetry.space_group_name_H-M   'P 1'
#
loop_
_entity.id
_entity.type
_entity.pdbx_description
1 polymer ?
#
loop_
_entity_poly.entity_id
_entity_poly.type
_entity_poly.pdbx_seq_one_letter_code
_entity_poly.pdbx_strand_id
1 'polypeptide(L)' 'MGRIKTRLVKRVTNELIREHSEEFKKDFDENKAIVSKFATIPSTKMRNVIAGYVTRLMKKGD' A
#
# COMPACT_ATOMS: atom_id res chain seq x y z
N MET A 1 -8.12 -16.47 8.62
CA MET A 1 -8.53 -15.70 7.47
C MET A 1 -7.84 -14.36 7.37
N GLY A 2 -8.03 -13.52 8.35
CA GLY A 2 -7.42 -12.21 8.34
C GLY A 2 -5.90 -12.24 8.37
N ARG A 3 -5.35 -13.25 8.96
CA ARG A 3 -3.89 -13.34 9.10
C ARG A 3 -3.18 -13.49 7.77
N ILE A 4 -3.74 -14.31 6.89
CA ILE A 4 -3.13 -14.52 5.59
C ILE A 4 -3.16 -13.24 4.79
N LYS A 5 -4.28 -12.55 4.82
CA LYS A 5 -4.41 -11.28 4.13
C LYS A 5 -3.48 -10.23 4.72
N THR A 6 -3.32 -10.24 6.03
CA THR A 6 -2.46 -9.28 6.70
C THR A 6 -1.00 -9.46 6.30
N ARG A 7 -0.55 -10.70 6.21
CA ARG A 7 0.82 -10.98 5.78
C ARG A 7 1.05 -10.53 4.35
N LEU A 8 0.09 -10.83 3.48
CA LEU A 8 0.20 -10.44 2.08
C LEU A 8 0.22 -8.93 1.95
N VAL A 9 -0.64 -8.26 2.71
CA VAL A 9 -0.69 -6.80 2.68
C VAL A 9 0.65 -6.21 3.10
N LYS A 10 1.20 -6.70 4.19
CA LYS A 10 2.49 -6.19 4.66
C LYS A 10 3.60 -6.43 3.66
N ARG A 11 3.61 -7.62 3.08
CA ARG A 11 4.64 -7.97 2.12
C ARG A 11 4.57 -7.09 0.88
N VAL A 12 3.38 -6.94 0.32
CA VAL A 12 3.20 -6.11 -0.86
C VAL A 12 3.52 -4.66 -0.54
N THR A 13 3.05 -4.18 0.61
CA THR A 13 3.31 -2.80 1.02
C THR A 13 4.80 -2.54 1.14
N ASN A 14 5.52 -3.43 1.78
CA ASN A 14 6.96 -3.26 1.96
C ASN A 14 7.68 -3.23 0.62
N GLU A 15 7.28 -4.10 -0.29
CA GLU A 15 7.89 -4.13 -1.61
C GLU A 15 7.62 -2.84 -2.38
N LEU A 16 6.39 -2.35 -2.31
CA LEU A 16 6.03 -1.12 -2.99
C LEU A 16 6.81 0.07 -2.45
N ILE A 17 6.90 0.17 -1.14
CA ILE A 17 7.64 1.26 -0.52
C ILE A 17 9.11 1.17 -0.86
N ARG A 18 9.64 -0.03 -0.87
CA ARG A 18 11.05 -0.24 -1.17
C ARG A 18 11.41 0.20 -2.58
N GLU A 19 10.53 -0.08 -3.54
CA GLU A 19 10.80 0.21 -4.94
C GLU A 19 10.27 1.55 -5.41
N HIS A 20 9.21 2.03 -4.78
CA HIS A 20 8.51 3.23 -5.23
C HIS A 20 8.28 4.25 -4.12
N SER A 21 9.15 4.28 -3.13
CA SER A 21 8.94 5.18 -1.99
C SER A 21 8.85 6.65 -2.41
N GLU A 22 9.57 7.02 -3.45
CA GLU A 22 9.56 8.40 -3.91
C GLU A 22 8.22 8.80 -4.53
N GLU A 23 7.47 7.82 -5.00
CA GLU A 23 6.20 8.10 -5.66
C GLU A 23 5.02 8.15 -4.69
N PHE A 24 5.16 7.51 -3.55
CA PHE A 24 4.09 7.53 -2.56
C PHE A 24 4.05 8.84 -1.81
N LYS A 25 2.85 9.23 -1.42
CA LYS A 25 2.61 10.47 -0.72
C LYS A 25 2.03 10.19 0.66
N LYS A 26 1.74 11.26 1.38
CA LYS A 26 1.07 11.12 2.68
C LYS A 26 -0.44 11.17 2.53
N ASP A 27 -0.92 11.26 1.29
CA ASP A 27 -2.32 11.33 0.97
C ASP A 27 -2.84 9.94 0.57
N PHE A 28 -3.90 9.51 1.24
CA PHE A 28 -4.48 8.19 0.99
C PHE A 28 -5.00 8.07 -0.45
N ASP A 29 -5.70 9.09 -0.92
CA ASP A 29 -6.29 9.03 -2.25
C ASP A 29 -5.22 8.90 -3.34
N GLU A 30 -4.14 9.62 -3.21
CA GLU A 30 -3.05 9.53 -4.16
C GLU A 30 -2.36 8.18 -4.08
N ASN A 31 -2.13 7.70 -2.87
CA ASN A 31 -1.48 6.40 -2.69
C ASN A 31 -2.34 5.28 -3.24
N LYS A 32 -3.65 5.41 -3.13
CA LYS A 32 -4.57 4.41 -3.65
C LYS A 32 -4.41 4.27 -5.16
N ALA A 33 -4.29 5.39 -5.84
CA ALA A 33 -4.09 5.37 -7.28
C ALA A 33 -2.71 4.79 -7.64
N ILE A 34 -1.70 5.12 -6.87
CA ILE A 34 -0.35 4.62 -7.11
C ILE A 34 -0.29 3.11 -6.90
N VAL A 35 -0.91 2.63 -5.85
CA VAL A 35 -0.96 1.19 -5.59
C VAL A 35 -1.63 0.46 -6.76
N SER A 36 -2.72 1.02 -7.28
CA SER A 36 -3.40 0.44 -8.43
C SER A 36 -2.50 0.40 -9.65
N LYS A 37 -1.65 1.39 -9.78
CA LYS A 37 -0.78 1.50 -10.94
C LYS A 37 0.35 0.49 -10.91
N PHE A 38 0.95 0.28 -9.76
CA PHE A 38 2.13 -0.57 -9.66
C PHE A 38 1.85 -1.99 -9.22
N ALA A 39 0.67 -2.26 -8.69
CA ALA A 39 0.34 -3.59 -8.24
C ALA A 39 -0.98 -4.05 -8.84
N THR A 40 -0.96 -5.23 -9.44
CA THR A 40 -2.18 -5.82 -9.98
C THR A 40 -2.89 -6.53 -8.85
N ILE A 41 -3.87 -5.86 -8.27
CA ILE A 41 -4.60 -6.41 -7.13
C ILE A 41 -6.06 -6.60 -7.54
N PRO A 42 -6.54 -7.86 -7.57
CA PRO A 42 -7.90 -8.13 -8.02
C PRO A 42 -8.97 -7.61 -7.07
N SER A 43 -8.63 -7.41 -5.81
CA SER A 43 -9.60 -6.98 -4.82
C SER A 43 -9.45 -5.50 -4.51
N THR A 44 -10.52 -4.75 -4.74
CA THR A 44 -10.54 -3.33 -4.41
C THR A 44 -10.34 -3.12 -2.92
N LYS A 45 -10.93 -3.99 -2.13
CA LYS A 45 -10.80 -3.89 -0.68
C LYS A 45 -9.36 -4.05 -0.23
N MET A 46 -8.66 -5.02 -0.83
CA MET A 46 -7.26 -5.24 -0.50
C MET A 46 -6.41 -4.06 -0.96
N ARG A 47 -6.71 -3.52 -2.13
CA ARG A 47 -5.99 -2.34 -2.61
C ARG A 47 -6.14 -1.18 -1.63
N ASN A 48 -7.34 -0.98 -1.14
CA ASN A 48 -7.58 0.10 -0.18
C ASN A 48 -6.82 -0.13 1.12
N VAL A 49 -6.77 -1.38 1.58
CA VAL A 49 -6.03 -1.71 2.79
C VAL A 49 -4.55 -1.42 2.60
N ILE A 50 -4.00 -1.82 1.47
CA ILE A 50 -2.59 -1.59 1.17
C ILE A 50 -2.30 -0.09 1.10
N ALA A 51 -3.17 0.65 0.43
CA ALA A 51 -3.00 2.10 0.31
C ALA A 51 -3.02 2.78 1.69
N GLY A 52 -3.91 2.34 2.56
CA GLY A 52 -3.96 2.86 3.91
C GLY A 52 -2.69 2.56 4.69
N TYR A 53 -2.18 1.36 4.50
CA TYR A 53 -0.95 0.94 5.16
C TYR A 53 0.23 1.78 4.68
N VAL A 54 0.31 1.97 3.36
CA VAL A 54 1.37 2.78 2.77
C VAL A 54 1.30 4.20 3.31
N THR A 55 0.11 4.78 3.33
CA THR A 55 -0.06 6.14 3.82
C THR A 55 0.40 6.26 5.27
N ARG A 56 0.07 5.28 6.08
CA ARG A 56 0.47 5.28 7.48
C ARG A 56 1.98 5.22 7.62
N LEU A 57 2.62 4.37 6.83
CA LEU A 57 4.08 4.24 6.89
C LEU A 57 4.78 5.50 6.40
N MET A 58 4.23 6.14 5.38
CA MET A 58 4.82 7.38 4.86
C MET A 58 4.74 8.50 5.90
N LYS A 59 3.62 8.56 6.62
CA LYS A 59 3.48 9.55 7.67
C LYS A 59 4.42 9.28 8.83
N LYS A 60 4.58 8.02 9.16
CA LYS A 60 5.42 7.62 10.27
C LYS A 60 6.89 7.83 9.95
N GLY A 61 7.24 7.73 8.70
CA GLY A 61 8.61 7.88 8.26
C GLY A 61 9.13 9.30 8.39
N ASP A 62 8.23 10.22 8.63
CA ASP A 62 8.64 11.59 8.87
C ASP A 62 9.15 11.75 10.29
#